data_b8ff521c7bdc8407976b6f7b2f96a92c
#
_entry.id   b8ff521c7bdc8407976b6f7b2f96a92c
#
_cell.length_a   1.000
_cell.length_b   1.000
_cell.length_c   1.000
_cell.angle_alpha   90.00
_cell.angle_beta   90.00
_cell.angle_gamma   90.00
#
_symmetry.space_group_name_H-M   'P 1'
#
loop_
_entity.id
_entity.type
_entity.pdbx_description
1 polymer ?
#
loop_
_entity_poly.entity_id
_entity_poly.type
_entity_poly.pdbx_seq_one_letter_code
_entity_poly.pdbx_strand_id
1 'polypeptide(L)'
;RHDLAREVRDEVLAREPIDDDERRSIERFAAEVDRLIAAGLDPFDIDADAVHITGSAIVIGERGVVLLRHRRLDMWIQPGGHVDPGETPWSAALREAAEETGLPVSFVTGTGLPVSFIAEPGEMPGDDVAPRLVHVDVHPGGRGHTHLDLRYLLGAPDLDPAPPEGESPDVAWFDWPSAIERADDPRLASLLRHLDPDG
;
A
#
# COMPACT_ATOMS: atom_id res chain seq x y z
N ARG A 1 17.57 3.97 -9.78
CA ARG A 1 16.83 3.67 -8.53
C ARG A 1 16.99 4.80 -7.50
N HIS A 2 18.23 5.35 -7.27
CA HIS A 2 18.42 6.42 -6.28
C HIS A 2 17.63 7.70 -6.61
N ASP A 3 17.46 8.05 -7.89
CA ASP A 3 16.66 9.23 -8.26
C ASP A 3 15.18 9.01 -7.92
N LEU A 4 14.63 7.84 -8.26
CA LEU A 4 13.28 7.45 -7.85
C LEU A 4 13.12 7.47 -6.32
N ALA A 5 14.12 6.95 -5.58
CA ALA A 5 14.07 6.96 -4.11
C ALA A 5 14.06 8.38 -3.53
N ARG A 6 14.79 9.33 -4.15
CA ARG A 6 14.73 10.76 -3.77
C ARG A 6 13.37 11.37 -4.06
N GLU A 7 12.81 11.11 -5.25
CA GLU A 7 11.45 11.58 -5.62
C GLU A 7 10.41 11.08 -4.63
N VAL A 8 10.41 9.78 -4.33
CA VAL A 8 9.50 9.18 -3.35
C VAL A 8 9.70 9.76 -1.95
N ARG A 9 10.96 9.94 -1.50
CA ARG A 9 11.25 10.59 -0.21
C ARG A 9 10.70 12.02 -0.15
N ASP A 10 10.86 12.79 -1.21
CA ASP A 10 10.40 14.17 -1.27
C ASP A 10 8.86 14.24 -1.26
N GLU A 11 8.18 13.31 -1.94
CA GLU A 11 6.73 13.15 -1.87
C GLU A 11 6.28 12.81 -0.43
N VAL A 12 6.95 11.86 0.22
CA VAL A 12 6.68 11.48 1.61
C VAL A 12 6.85 12.67 2.56
N LEU A 13 7.92 13.46 2.41
CA LEU A 13 8.16 14.65 3.24
C LEU A 13 7.15 15.78 3.00
N ALA A 14 6.56 15.86 1.81
CA ALA A 14 5.53 16.86 1.49
C ALA A 14 4.15 16.48 2.02
N ARG A 15 3.99 15.25 2.52
CA ARG A 15 2.71 14.73 3.00
C ARG A 15 2.33 15.32 4.36
N GLU A 16 1.07 15.73 4.50
CA GLU A 16 0.49 16.06 5.81
C GLU A 16 0.12 14.74 6.54
N PRO A 17 0.71 14.44 7.71
CA PRO A 17 0.43 13.20 8.43
C PRO A 17 -0.98 13.21 9.04
N ILE A 18 -1.65 12.06 9.05
CA ILE A 18 -2.98 11.92 9.65
C ILE A 18 -2.94 11.89 11.18
N ASP A 19 -1.81 11.44 11.75
CA ASP A 19 -1.59 11.36 13.20
C ASP A 19 -0.10 11.41 13.55
N ASP A 20 0.21 11.28 14.84
CA ASP A 20 1.59 11.31 15.33
C ASP A 20 2.38 10.03 14.99
N ASP A 21 1.70 8.91 14.76
CA ASP A 21 2.36 7.65 14.35
C ASP A 21 2.85 7.77 12.90
N GLU A 22 2.02 8.29 12.00
CA GLU A 22 2.45 8.56 10.64
C GLU A 22 3.55 9.63 10.58
N ARG A 23 3.46 10.68 11.41
CA ARG A 23 4.53 11.70 11.49
C ARG A 23 5.89 11.08 11.80
N ARG A 24 5.95 10.18 12.79
CA ARG A 24 7.18 9.45 13.14
C ARG A 24 7.64 8.53 12.00
N SER A 25 6.70 7.90 11.30
CA SER A 25 6.99 7.06 10.14
C SER A 25 7.58 7.87 8.99
N ILE A 26 7.03 9.04 8.67
CA ILE A 26 7.56 9.97 7.66
C ILE A 26 9.01 10.40 7.99
N GLU A 27 9.27 10.81 9.22
CA GLU A 27 10.62 11.22 9.67
C GLU A 27 11.60 10.05 9.54
N ARG A 28 11.21 8.86 9.99
CA ARG A 28 12.06 7.67 9.93
C ARG A 28 12.26 7.19 8.48
N PHE A 29 11.23 7.21 7.66
CA PHE A 29 11.31 6.88 6.24
C PHE A 29 12.38 7.73 5.54
N ALA A 30 12.29 9.05 5.67
CA ALA A 30 13.22 9.97 5.04
C ALA A 30 14.67 9.74 5.50
N ALA A 31 14.89 9.57 6.81
CA ALA A 31 16.21 9.30 7.37
C ALA A 31 16.82 8.00 6.86
N GLU A 32 16.01 6.91 6.78
CA GLU A 32 16.49 5.61 6.29
C GLU A 32 16.78 5.63 4.78
N VAL A 33 15.93 6.27 3.98
CA VAL A 33 16.20 6.43 2.54
C VAL A 33 17.49 7.22 2.30
N ASP A 34 17.71 8.32 3.03
CA ASP A 34 18.95 9.09 2.94
C ASP A 34 20.17 8.26 3.35
N ARG A 35 20.06 7.46 4.41
CA ARG A 35 21.12 6.53 4.87
C ARG A 35 21.48 5.52 3.78
N LEU A 36 20.47 4.86 3.18
CA LEU A 36 20.66 3.84 2.15
C LEU A 36 21.32 4.44 0.90
N ILE A 37 20.82 5.58 0.42
CA ILE A 37 21.41 6.28 -0.72
C ILE A 37 22.87 6.69 -0.44
N ALA A 38 23.17 7.22 0.75
CA ALA A 38 24.52 7.60 1.13
C ALA A 38 25.47 6.41 1.21
N ALA A 39 24.96 5.22 1.55
CA ALA A 39 25.70 3.96 1.54
C ALA A 39 25.84 3.34 0.13
N GLY A 40 25.22 3.91 -0.90
CA GLY A 40 25.21 3.36 -2.26
C GLY A 40 24.31 2.13 -2.44
N LEU A 41 23.39 1.90 -1.50
CA LEU A 41 22.44 0.78 -1.51
C LEU A 41 21.14 1.16 -2.22
N ASP A 42 20.50 0.21 -2.88
CA ASP A 42 19.16 0.40 -3.46
C ASP A 42 18.09 0.30 -2.36
N PRO A 43 17.33 1.39 -2.06
CA PRO A 43 16.32 1.36 -1.01
C PRO A 43 15.12 0.44 -1.30
N PHE A 44 14.98 -0.07 -2.51
CA PHE A 44 13.89 -0.97 -2.91
C PHE A 44 14.31 -2.44 -2.90
N ASP A 45 15.59 -2.73 -2.76
CA ASP A 45 16.13 -4.10 -2.85
C ASP A 45 16.19 -4.74 -1.46
N ILE A 46 15.36 -5.78 -1.26
CA ILE A 46 15.31 -6.56 -0.02
C ILE A 46 16.64 -7.23 0.33
N ASP A 47 17.45 -7.54 -0.67
CA ASP A 47 18.75 -8.20 -0.48
C ASP A 47 19.88 -7.19 -0.19
N ALA A 48 19.68 -5.91 -0.46
CA ALA A 48 20.67 -4.86 -0.23
C ALA A 48 20.79 -4.44 1.23
N ASP A 49 19.69 -4.37 1.95
CA ASP A 49 19.64 -3.98 3.38
C ASP A 49 18.41 -4.60 4.06
N ALA A 50 18.50 -4.78 5.37
CA ALA A 50 17.35 -5.21 6.18
C ALA A 50 16.22 -4.16 6.23
N VAL A 51 16.50 -2.91 5.87
CA VAL A 51 15.53 -1.83 5.74
C VAL A 51 15.31 -1.55 4.26
N HIS A 52 14.07 -1.67 3.78
CA HIS A 52 13.73 -1.45 2.37
C HIS A 52 12.31 -0.93 2.19
N ILE A 53 12.05 -0.30 1.05
CA ILE A 53 10.75 0.24 0.68
C ILE A 53 9.85 -0.89 0.20
N THR A 54 8.59 -0.88 0.66
CA THR A 54 7.50 -1.75 0.21
C THR A 54 6.34 -0.92 -0.32
N GLY A 55 5.46 -1.54 -1.10
CA GLY A 55 4.24 -0.92 -1.60
C GLY A 55 3.02 -1.73 -1.21
N SER A 56 2.02 -1.09 -0.62
CA SER A 56 0.76 -1.70 -0.26
C SER A 56 -0.45 -0.86 -0.68
N ALA A 57 -1.64 -1.44 -0.66
CA ALA A 57 -2.83 -0.82 -1.22
C ALA A 57 -4.00 -0.84 -0.25
N ILE A 58 -4.66 0.30 -0.10
CA ILE A 58 -6.02 0.35 0.43
C ILE A 58 -6.97 0.22 -0.75
N VAL A 59 -7.59 -0.95 -0.89
CA VAL A 59 -8.52 -1.24 -1.98
C VAL A 59 -9.94 -0.94 -1.54
N ILE A 60 -10.57 0.02 -2.21
CA ILE A 60 -11.93 0.49 -1.89
C ILE A 60 -12.90 0.23 -3.04
N GLY A 61 -14.19 0.15 -2.73
CA GLY A 61 -15.28 0.00 -3.69
C GLY A 61 -16.63 0.28 -3.05
N GLU A 62 -17.72 -0.03 -3.77
CA GLU A 62 -19.08 0.18 -3.26
C GLU A 62 -19.39 -0.61 -1.97
N ARG A 63 -18.69 -1.74 -1.76
CA ARG A 63 -18.85 -2.62 -0.60
C ARG A 63 -17.99 -2.22 0.61
N GLY A 64 -17.16 -1.18 0.48
CA GLY A 64 -16.25 -0.69 1.51
C GLY A 64 -14.78 -0.98 1.19
N VAL A 65 -14.09 -1.76 2.00
CA VAL A 65 -12.64 -1.99 1.95
C VAL A 65 -12.34 -3.49 1.83
N VAL A 66 -11.35 -3.85 0.99
CA VAL A 66 -10.85 -5.24 0.92
C VAL A 66 -9.72 -5.42 1.94
N LEU A 67 -9.84 -6.43 2.76
CA LEU A 67 -8.77 -6.91 3.63
C LEU A 67 -8.51 -8.39 3.35
N LEU A 68 -7.27 -8.81 3.63
CA LEU A 68 -6.88 -10.22 3.62
C LEU A 68 -6.35 -10.65 4.99
N ARG A 69 -6.52 -11.93 5.32
CA ARG A 69 -5.95 -12.51 6.54
C ARG A 69 -4.58 -13.07 6.24
N HIS A 70 -3.55 -12.41 6.76
CA HIS A 70 -2.17 -12.81 6.52
C HIS A 70 -1.87 -14.16 7.16
N ARG A 71 -1.46 -15.17 6.35
CA ARG A 71 -1.32 -16.58 6.78
C ARG A 71 -0.42 -16.80 7.99
N ARG A 72 0.69 -16.07 8.11
CA ARG A 72 1.65 -16.26 9.22
C ARG A 72 1.32 -15.42 10.45
N LEU A 73 0.81 -14.22 10.24
CA LEU A 73 0.51 -13.27 11.33
C LEU A 73 -0.87 -13.50 11.91
N ASP A 74 -1.74 -14.21 11.17
CA ASP A 74 -3.13 -14.43 11.53
C ASP A 74 -3.91 -13.12 11.79
N MET A 75 -3.57 -12.08 11.03
CA MET A 75 -4.08 -10.71 11.15
C MET A 75 -4.76 -10.29 9.86
N TRP A 76 -5.84 -9.51 9.98
CA TRP A 76 -6.49 -8.84 8.86
C TRP A 76 -5.74 -7.56 8.51
N ILE A 77 -5.17 -7.52 7.31
CA ILE A 77 -4.35 -6.43 6.80
C ILE A 77 -4.72 -6.07 5.35
N GLN A 78 -4.20 -4.96 4.89
CA GLN A 78 -4.26 -4.58 3.48
C GLN A 78 -3.34 -5.46 2.63
N PRO A 79 -3.62 -5.65 1.32
CA PRO A 79 -2.69 -6.29 0.37
C PRO A 79 -1.44 -5.44 0.17
N GLY A 80 -0.31 -6.11 -0.12
CA GLY A 80 0.95 -5.44 -0.41
C GLY A 80 2.18 -6.31 -0.23
N GLY A 81 3.30 -5.84 -0.78
CA GLY A 81 4.55 -6.60 -0.76
C GLY A 81 5.77 -5.80 -1.18
N HIS A 82 6.80 -6.54 -1.61
CA HIS A 82 8.07 -5.99 -2.00
C HIS A 82 8.02 -5.36 -3.39
N VAL A 83 8.93 -4.42 -3.62
CA VAL A 83 9.09 -3.75 -4.92
C VAL A 83 10.07 -4.55 -5.76
N ASP A 84 9.60 -5.18 -6.82
CA ASP A 84 10.42 -5.99 -7.72
C ASP A 84 11.43 -5.13 -8.53
N PRO A 85 12.50 -5.74 -9.06
CA PRO A 85 13.46 -5.02 -9.90
C PRO A 85 12.79 -4.33 -11.08
N GLY A 86 12.93 -3.02 -11.14
CA GLY A 86 12.33 -2.18 -12.20
C GLY A 86 10.96 -1.61 -11.88
N GLU A 87 10.31 -2.06 -10.83
CA GLU A 87 9.04 -1.50 -10.35
C GLU A 87 9.22 -0.18 -9.59
N THR A 88 8.11 0.53 -9.50
CA THR A 88 7.89 1.63 -8.55
C THR A 88 7.07 1.13 -7.35
N PRO A 89 7.08 1.80 -6.18
CA PRO A 89 6.26 1.38 -5.05
C PRO A 89 4.75 1.29 -5.36
N TRP A 90 4.24 2.22 -6.18
CA TRP A 90 2.84 2.21 -6.59
C TRP A 90 2.51 1.09 -7.58
N SER A 91 3.43 0.72 -8.49
CA SER A 91 3.21 -0.44 -9.38
C SER A 91 3.28 -1.76 -8.62
N ALA A 92 4.16 -1.86 -7.61
CA ALA A 92 4.19 -3.00 -6.69
C ALA A 92 2.87 -3.11 -5.91
N ALA A 93 2.35 -2.01 -5.35
CA ALA A 93 1.07 -1.99 -4.66
C ALA A 93 -0.09 -2.45 -5.57
N LEU A 94 -0.09 -2.02 -6.84
CA LEU A 94 -1.10 -2.43 -7.82
C LEU A 94 -1.00 -3.93 -8.14
N ARG A 95 0.21 -4.44 -8.40
CA ARG A 95 0.47 -5.86 -8.70
C ARG A 95 0.08 -6.75 -7.52
N GLU A 96 0.59 -6.45 -6.32
CA GLU A 96 0.31 -7.24 -5.11
C GLU A 96 -1.20 -7.26 -4.80
N ALA A 97 -1.88 -6.11 -4.91
CA ALA A 97 -3.32 -6.06 -4.70
C ALA A 97 -4.08 -6.93 -5.70
N ALA A 98 -3.70 -6.93 -6.99
CA ALA A 98 -4.32 -7.78 -7.99
C ALA A 98 -4.04 -9.27 -7.73
N GLU A 99 -2.80 -9.63 -7.39
CA GLU A 99 -2.37 -11.01 -7.12
C GLU A 99 -3.02 -11.57 -5.86
N GLU A 100 -2.96 -10.84 -4.73
CA GLU A 100 -3.45 -11.31 -3.45
C GLU A 100 -4.98 -11.32 -3.33
N THR A 101 -5.68 -10.49 -4.12
CA THR A 101 -7.16 -10.42 -4.05
C THR A 101 -7.86 -11.09 -5.22
N GLY A 102 -7.19 -11.26 -6.36
CA GLY A 102 -7.80 -11.70 -7.62
C GLY A 102 -8.81 -10.69 -8.19
N LEU A 103 -8.81 -9.44 -7.70
CA LEU A 103 -9.68 -8.38 -8.20
C LEU A 103 -8.97 -7.54 -9.27
N PRO A 104 -9.69 -7.05 -10.29
CA PRO A 104 -9.15 -6.05 -11.20
C PRO A 104 -9.12 -4.70 -10.47
N VAL A 105 -7.95 -4.32 -9.96
CA VAL A 105 -7.72 -3.08 -9.23
C VAL A 105 -7.15 -2.00 -10.15
N SER A 106 -7.45 -0.73 -9.84
CA SER A 106 -6.93 0.44 -10.55
C SER A 106 -6.68 1.60 -9.59
N PHE A 107 -5.86 2.58 -10.00
CA PHE A 107 -5.72 3.81 -9.22
C PHE A 107 -7.02 4.61 -9.24
N VAL A 108 -7.33 5.30 -8.13
CA VAL A 108 -8.49 6.19 -8.05
C VAL A 108 -8.09 7.60 -8.48
N THR A 109 -9.02 8.31 -9.14
CA THR A 109 -8.82 9.72 -9.49
C THR A 109 -8.78 10.62 -8.26
N GLY A 110 -8.22 11.84 -8.39
CA GLY A 110 -8.16 12.84 -7.32
C GLY A 110 -9.52 13.25 -6.73
N THR A 111 -10.64 12.86 -7.33
CA THR A 111 -12.00 13.09 -6.83
C THR A 111 -12.49 11.97 -5.89
N GLY A 112 -11.68 10.92 -5.67
CA GLY A 112 -12.07 9.78 -4.84
C GLY A 112 -13.07 8.82 -5.50
N LEU A 113 -13.51 9.10 -6.72
CA LEU A 113 -14.35 8.18 -7.49
C LEU A 113 -13.46 7.18 -8.25
N PRO A 114 -13.80 5.88 -8.23
CA PRO A 114 -13.13 4.92 -9.08
C PRO A 114 -13.22 5.37 -10.53
N VAL A 115 -12.09 5.37 -11.23
CA VAL A 115 -12.09 5.53 -12.68
C VAL A 115 -12.96 4.41 -13.23
N SER A 116 -13.90 4.73 -14.11
CA SER A 116 -14.72 3.72 -14.80
C SER A 116 -13.78 2.63 -15.31
N PHE A 117 -13.94 1.41 -14.78
CA PHE A 117 -13.10 0.24 -14.97
C PHE A 117 -12.98 -0.17 -16.45
N ILE A 118 -12.15 0.51 -17.22
CA ILE A 118 -11.90 0.24 -18.65
C ILE A 118 -10.40 -0.06 -18.87
N ALA A 119 -9.58 -0.12 -17.82
CA ALA A 119 -8.19 -0.56 -17.97
C ALA A 119 -8.11 -2.08 -17.84
N GLU A 120 -7.39 -2.73 -18.75
CA GLU A 120 -7.04 -4.14 -18.63
C GLU A 120 -6.21 -4.36 -17.35
N PRO A 121 -6.33 -5.52 -16.68
CA PRO A 121 -5.55 -5.82 -15.48
C PRO A 121 -4.06 -5.61 -15.73
N GLY A 122 -3.42 -4.75 -14.95
CA GLY A 122 -1.98 -4.45 -15.08
C GLY A 122 -1.63 -3.29 -16.01
N GLU A 123 -2.61 -2.64 -16.65
CA GLU A 123 -2.35 -1.38 -17.35
C GLU A 123 -2.08 -0.27 -16.33
N MET A 124 -0.93 0.40 -16.50
CA MET A 124 -0.63 1.62 -15.76
C MET A 124 -1.68 2.69 -16.12
N PRO A 125 -2.12 3.51 -15.16
CA PRO A 125 -3.02 4.61 -15.45
C PRO A 125 -2.42 5.45 -16.58
N GLY A 126 -3.26 5.89 -17.52
CA GLY A 126 -2.86 6.89 -18.50
C GLY A 126 -2.30 8.12 -17.77
N ASP A 127 -1.57 8.97 -18.47
CA ASP A 127 -0.84 10.14 -17.94
C ASP A 127 -1.67 11.08 -17.05
N ASP A 128 -3.00 10.89 -16.99
CA ASP A 128 -3.95 11.71 -16.24
C ASP A 128 -4.28 11.21 -14.82
N VAL A 129 -3.79 10.04 -14.38
CA VAL A 129 -4.11 9.46 -13.06
C VAL A 129 -2.83 9.22 -12.27
N ALA A 130 -2.43 10.19 -11.46
CA ALA A 130 -1.31 10.05 -10.54
C ALA A 130 -1.66 9.06 -9.41
N PRO A 131 -0.74 8.15 -9.02
CA PRO A 131 -0.91 7.31 -7.84
C PRO A 131 -1.14 8.16 -6.59
N ARG A 132 -2.16 7.81 -5.79
CA ARG A 132 -2.47 8.55 -4.57
C ARG A 132 -1.88 7.85 -3.35
N LEU A 133 -0.78 8.38 -2.83
CA LEU A 133 -0.22 7.97 -1.56
C LEU A 133 -1.15 8.43 -0.42
N VAL A 134 -1.67 7.51 0.38
CA VAL A 134 -2.61 7.80 1.46
C VAL A 134 -2.04 7.60 2.85
N HIS A 135 -0.91 6.89 2.99
CA HIS A 135 -0.27 6.68 4.30
C HIS A 135 1.17 6.20 4.15
N VAL A 136 1.98 6.53 5.13
CA VAL A 136 3.35 6.07 5.29
C VAL A 136 3.48 5.34 6.62
N ASP A 137 3.98 4.10 6.60
CA ASP A 137 4.16 3.29 7.80
C ASP A 137 5.54 2.64 7.85
N VAL A 138 6.23 2.77 8.96
CA VAL A 138 7.53 2.13 9.18
C VAL A 138 7.38 1.10 10.29
N HIS A 139 7.43 -0.18 9.91
CA HIS A 139 7.15 -1.29 10.83
C HIS A 139 8.07 -2.50 10.61
N PRO A 140 8.14 -3.43 11.58
CA PRO A 140 8.85 -4.69 11.40
C PRO A 140 8.21 -5.54 10.29
N GLY A 141 9.01 -5.96 9.30
CA GLY A 141 8.58 -6.79 8.17
C GLY A 141 8.77 -8.30 8.38
N GLY A 142 9.11 -8.73 9.58
CA GLY A 142 9.47 -10.12 9.87
C GLY A 142 10.91 -10.47 9.48
N ARG A 143 11.43 -11.61 9.98
CA ARG A 143 12.81 -12.09 9.73
C ARG A 143 13.93 -11.05 10.00
N GLY A 144 13.67 -10.05 10.84
CA GLY A 144 14.64 -8.98 11.16
C GLY A 144 14.62 -7.81 10.17
N HIS A 145 13.71 -7.79 9.19
CA HIS A 145 13.55 -6.68 8.27
C HIS A 145 12.69 -5.55 8.86
N THR A 146 12.88 -4.35 8.32
CA THR A 146 12.00 -3.19 8.56
C THR A 146 11.47 -2.73 7.21
N HIS A 147 10.17 -2.69 7.08
CA HIS A 147 9.49 -2.16 5.90
C HIS A 147 9.28 -0.65 6.04
N LEU A 148 9.66 0.07 4.99
CA LEU A 148 9.30 1.45 4.74
C LEU A 148 8.08 1.42 3.81
N ASP A 149 6.89 1.19 4.38
CA ASP A 149 5.68 0.87 3.63
C ASP A 149 4.95 2.12 3.15
N LEU A 150 4.64 2.14 1.86
CA LEU A 150 3.91 3.20 1.18
C LEU A 150 2.54 2.67 0.76
N ARG A 151 1.46 3.19 1.36
CA ARG A 151 0.09 2.74 1.11
C ARG A 151 -0.59 3.63 0.09
N TYR A 152 -0.98 3.03 -1.05
CA TYR A 152 -1.66 3.71 -2.15
C TYR A 152 -3.14 3.39 -2.16
N LEU A 153 -3.96 4.36 -2.60
CA LEU A 153 -5.40 4.17 -2.74
C LEU A 153 -5.73 3.57 -4.10
N LEU A 154 -6.34 2.39 -4.10
CA LEU A 154 -6.83 1.69 -5.27
C LEU A 154 -8.34 1.49 -5.20
N GLY A 155 -8.98 1.39 -6.36
CA GLY A 155 -10.37 1.02 -6.49
C GLY A 155 -10.54 -0.36 -7.12
N ALA A 156 -11.60 -1.07 -6.74
CA ALA A 156 -12.01 -2.32 -7.38
C ALA A 156 -13.53 -2.33 -7.64
N PRO A 157 -14.00 -3.02 -8.70
CA PRO A 157 -15.41 -3.18 -8.98
C PRO A 157 -16.10 -4.07 -7.94
N ASP A 158 -17.43 -4.06 -7.92
CA ASP A 158 -18.27 -4.92 -7.07
C ASP A 158 -18.22 -6.37 -7.55
N LEU A 159 -17.08 -7.02 -7.34
CA LEU A 159 -16.83 -8.44 -7.60
C LEU A 159 -16.38 -9.13 -6.33
N ASP A 160 -16.63 -10.42 -6.22
CA ASP A 160 -16.07 -11.21 -5.13
C ASP A 160 -14.57 -11.44 -5.34
N PRO A 161 -13.73 -11.31 -4.29
CA PRO A 161 -12.33 -11.67 -4.38
C PRO A 161 -12.16 -13.14 -4.79
N ALA A 162 -11.20 -13.39 -5.65
CA ALA A 162 -10.87 -14.73 -6.13
C ALA A 162 -9.34 -14.92 -6.17
N PRO A 163 -8.68 -14.94 -5.01
CA PRO A 163 -7.23 -15.07 -4.95
C PRO A 163 -6.77 -16.39 -5.57
N PRO A 164 -5.67 -16.38 -6.35
CA PRO A 164 -5.14 -17.60 -6.96
C PRO A 164 -4.56 -18.57 -5.92
N GLU A 165 -4.31 -19.81 -6.35
CA GLU A 165 -3.64 -20.80 -5.53
C GLU A 165 -2.24 -20.29 -5.12
N GLY A 166 -1.93 -20.37 -3.83
CA GLY A 166 -0.68 -19.83 -3.26
C GLY A 166 -0.94 -18.62 -2.36
N GLU A 167 -1.94 -17.80 -2.69
CA GLU A 167 -2.33 -16.66 -1.87
C GLU A 167 -3.23 -17.02 -0.69
N SER A 168 -3.49 -16.08 0.20
CA SER A 168 -4.42 -16.28 1.29
C SER A 168 -5.84 -16.52 0.74
N PRO A 169 -6.53 -17.61 1.13
CA PRO A 169 -7.91 -17.82 0.72
C PRO A 169 -8.89 -16.89 1.46
N ASP A 170 -8.45 -16.29 2.56
CA ASP A 170 -9.27 -15.43 3.41
C ASP A 170 -9.10 -13.97 2.96
N VAL A 171 -9.79 -13.60 1.88
CA VAL A 171 -9.89 -12.24 1.34
C VAL A 171 -11.36 -11.85 1.26
N ALA A 172 -11.73 -10.70 1.78
CA ALA A 172 -13.13 -10.28 1.77
C ALA A 172 -13.30 -8.76 1.75
N TRP A 173 -14.46 -8.34 1.25
CA TRP A 173 -14.98 -7.00 1.44
C TRP A 173 -15.55 -6.84 2.86
N PHE A 174 -15.26 -5.70 3.45
CA PHE A 174 -15.84 -5.25 4.71
C PHE A 174 -16.40 -3.85 4.52
N ASP A 175 -17.59 -3.59 5.06
CA ASP A 175 -18.02 -2.21 5.23
C ASP A 175 -17.03 -1.44 6.13
N TRP A 176 -17.02 -0.12 6.07
CA TRP A 176 -16.03 0.70 6.76
C TRP A 176 -15.97 0.41 8.27
N PRO A 177 -17.10 0.38 9.02
CA PRO A 177 -17.06 0.04 10.44
C PRO A 177 -16.44 -1.34 10.72
N SER A 178 -16.84 -2.35 9.95
CA SER A 178 -16.31 -3.72 10.09
C SER A 178 -14.83 -3.82 9.73
N ALA A 179 -14.37 -3.11 8.68
CA ALA A 179 -12.96 -3.05 8.30
C ALA A 179 -12.10 -2.41 9.41
N ILE A 180 -12.58 -1.30 9.99
CA ILE A 180 -11.92 -0.61 11.10
C ILE A 180 -11.82 -1.50 12.35
N GLU A 181 -12.88 -2.23 12.67
CA GLU A 181 -12.91 -3.15 13.82
C GLU A 181 -11.98 -4.36 13.60
N ARG A 182 -11.90 -4.87 12.36
CA ARG A 182 -11.10 -6.05 12.02
C ARG A 182 -9.62 -5.76 11.79
N ALA A 183 -9.27 -4.51 11.51
CA ALA A 183 -7.87 -4.14 11.32
C ALA A 183 -7.09 -4.35 12.63
N ASP A 184 -6.31 -5.42 12.67
CA ASP A 184 -5.52 -5.79 13.86
C ASP A 184 -4.36 -4.82 14.12
N ASP A 185 -3.88 -4.11 13.09
CA ASP A 185 -2.90 -3.05 13.23
C ASP A 185 -3.60 -1.71 13.56
N PRO A 186 -3.32 -1.09 14.71
CA PRO A 186 -3.91 0.21 15.08
C PRO A 186 -3.66 1.33 14.06
N ARG A 187 -2.53 1.30 13.35
CA ARG A 187 -2.18 2.29 12.32
C ARG A 187 -3.04 2.11 11.07
N LEU A 188 -3.32 0.86 10.68
CA LEU A 188 -4.29 0.58 9.62
C LEU A 188 -5.69 1.03 10.04
N ALA A 189 -6.12 0.72 11.27
CA ALA A 189 -7.41 1.16 11.78
C ALA A 189 -7.54 2.70 11.82
N SER A 190 -6.46 3.43 12.17
CA SER A 190 -6.41 4.90 12.13
C SER A 190 -6.58 5.43 10.71
N LEU A 191 -5.84 4.86 9.75
CA LEU A 191 -5.96 5.21 8.34
C LEU A 191 -7.38 4.97 7.80
N LEU A 192 -7.97 3.81 8.11
CA LEU A 192 -9.32 3.48 7.64
C LEU A 192 -10.37 4.47 8.20
N ARG A 193 -10.26 4.89 9.48
CA ARG A 193 -11.11 5.95 10.03
C ARG A 193 -10.94 7.28 9.33
N HIS A 194 -9.70 7.62 8.94
CA HIS A 194 -9.41 8.85 8.20
C HIS A 194 -9.98 8.84 6.78
N LEU A 195 -10.05 7.67 6.15
CA LEU A 195 -10.54 7.49 4.78
C LEU A 195 -12.05 7.22 4.70
N ASP A 196 -12.69 6.87 5.81
CA ASP A 196 -14.13 6.57 5.88
C ASP A 196 -14.93 7.78 5.41
N PRO A 197 -15.74 7.67 4.33
CA PRO A 197 -16.50 8.80 3.80
C PRO A 197 -17.62 9.27 4.72
N ASP A 198 -18.04 8.44 5.67
CA ASP A 198 -19.13 8.70 6.62
C ASP A 198 -18.60 9.04 8.04
N GLY A 199 -17.26 9.13 8.21
CA GLY A 199 -16.54 9.36 9.46
C GLY A 199 -16.45 10.82 9.93
#